data_9e957c62c3e77710ebf8f4f264a0b1ed
#
_entry.id   9e957c62c3e77710ebf8f4f264a0b1ed
#
_cell.length_a   1.000
_cell.length_b   1.000
_cell.length_c   1.000
_cell.angle_alpha   90.00
_cell.angle_beta   90.00
_cell.angle_gamma   90.00
#
_symmetry.space_group_name_H-M   'P 1'
#
loop_
_entity.id
_entity.type
_entity.pdbx_description
1 polymer ?
#
loop_
_entity_poly.entity_id
_entity_poly.type
_entity_poly.pdbx_seq_one_letter_code
_entity_poly.pdbx_strand_id
1 'polypeptide(L)'
;EQIARGRHIANSFCASCHSTTNELPLTGGLDLGKDFPMPLGTFVSANLTPAGPLKDWSDGEIFRAIRNGIDRDGNVLFAMAGARGRNLSDADIEAVIAYLRSQPAVVNDTPLPLDQYGPLALILVGAGMIPEPEPPTDAAIAMPAKGATAEFGAYILSYQDCVLCHGADLTGGEPGQLAPVGPSLAVVRGWTMEQFITTLRTGVDPSGHALNNQLMPWQNIGRMDDDELAATYAYLTGLPSLVAQQPK
;
A
#
# COMPACT_ATOMS: atom_id res chain seq x y z
N GLU A 1 11.03 18.93 -7.79
CA GLU A 1 11.51 17.83 -6.93
C GLU A 1 10.34 17.19 -6.17
N GLN A 2 9.55 17.98 -5.41
CA GLN A 2 8.41 17.47 -4.62
C GLN A 2 7.39 16.68 -5.46
N ILE A 3 6.91 17.24 -6.59
CA ILE A 3 5.97 16.56 -7.50
C ILE A 3 6.56 15.25 -8.04
N ALA A 4 7.86 15.21 -8.35
CA ALA A 4 8.51 14.00 -8.85
C ALA A 4 8.56 12.91 -7.76
N ARG A 5 8.83 13.27 -6.51
CA ARG A 5 8.76 12.35 -5.37
C ARG A 5 7.34 11.84 -5.16
N GLY A 6 6.34 12.73 -5.16
CA GLY A 6 4.94 12.34 -5.03
C GLY A 6 4.47 11.42 -6.16
N ARG A 7 4.88 11.71 -7.42
CA ARG A 7 4.61 10.83 -8.57
C ARG A 7 5.22 9.45 -8.39
N HIS A 8 6.43 9.38 -7.85
CA HIS A 8 7.13 8.12 -7.59
C HIS A 8 6.37 7.26 -6.58
N ILE A 9 5.97 7.83 -5.43
CA ILE A 9 5.18 7.13 -4.42
C ILE A 9 3.81 6.74 -4.98
N ALA A 10 3.14 7.64 -5.68
CA ALA A 10 1.85 7.37 -6.30
C ALA A 10 1.92 6.17 -7.26
N ASN A 11 3.01 6.04 -8.01
CA ASN A 11 3.22 4.97 -8.98
C ASN A 11 3.60 3.62 -8.32
N SER A 12 4.38 3.64 -7.24
CA SER A 12 4.88 2.43 -6.58
C SER A 12 3.95 1.92 -5.46
N PHE A 13 3.04 2.78 -4.96
CA PHE A 13 2.15 2.43 -3.85
C PHE A 13 0.67 2.64 -4.21
N CYS A 14 0.24 3.89 -4.53
CA CYS A 14 -1.19 4.21 -4.68
C CYS A 14 -1.83 3.56 -5.91
N ALA A 15 -1.06 3.35 -7.00
CA ALA A 15 -1.59 2.86 -8.28
C ALA A 15 -2.14 1.42 -8.18
N SER A 16 -1.70 0.62 -7.20
CA SER A 16 -2.23 -0.74 -6.98
C SER A 16 -3.73 -0.76 -6.71
N CYS A 17 -4.26 0.27 -6.05
CA CYS A 17 -5.67 0.40 -5.72
C CYS A 17 -6.38 1.47 -6.56
N HIS A 18 -5.73 2.61 -6.82
CA HIS A 18 -6.36 3.77 -7.47
C HIS A 18 -6.22 3.80 -9.00
N SER A 19 -5.89 2.66 -9.62
CA SER A 19 -5.84 2.52 -11.08
C SER A 19 -6.28 1.12 -11.51
N THR A 20 -7.18 1.05 -12.48
CA THR A 20 -7.59 -0.23 -13.09
C THR A 20 -6.55 -0.83 -14.02
N THR A 21 -5.60 -0.02 -14.48
CA THR A 21 -4.47 -0.45 -15.32
C THR A 21 -3.19 -0.65 -14.53
N ASN A 22 -3.23 -0.37 -13.22
CA ASN A 22 -2.06 -0.37 -12.35
C ASN A 22 -1.01 0.69 -12.74
N GLU A 23 -1.40 1.72 -13.50
CA GLU A 23 -0.53 2.79 -14.01
C GLU A 23 -1.11 4.17 -13.68
N LEU A 24 -0.30 5.21 -13.83
CA LEU A 24 -0.74 6.60 -13.73
C LEU A 24 -1.44 7.06 -15.03
N PRO A 25 -2.41 7.95 -14.96
CA PRO A 25 -2.92 8.67 -13.77
C PRO A 25 -3.84 7.82 -12.89
N LEU A 26 -4.05 8.25 -11.63
CA LEU A 26 -4.84 7.53 -10.62
C LEU A 26 -6.34 7.78 -10.83
N THR A 27 -6.92 7.13 -11.82
CA THR A 27 -8.32 7.36 -12.23
C THR A 27 -9.36 6.62 -11.36
N GLY A 28 -8.93 5.76 -10.44
CA GLY A 28 -9.83 4.98 -9.61
C GLY A 28 -10.65 3.94 -10.37
N GLY A 29 -11.74 3.48 -9.76
CA GLY A 29 -12.71 2.58 -10.37
C GLY A 29 -12.46 1.08 -10.12
N LEU A 30 -11.42 0.72 -9.38
CA LEU A 30 -11.20 -0.66 -8.97
C LEU A 30 -12.11 -1.00 -7.78
N ASP A 31 -12.87 -2.07 -7.88
CA ASP A 31 -13.69 -2.59 -6.79
C ASP A 31 -12.88 -3.60 -5.96
N LEU A 32 -12.31 -3.10 -4.86
CA LEU A 32 -11.51 -3.90 -3.92
C LEU A 32 -12.35 -4.95 -3.17
N GLY A 33 -13.67 -4.78 -3.14
CA GLY A 33 -14.58 -5.76 -2.51
C GLY A 33 -14.54 -7.13 -3.17
N LYS A 34 -14.10 -7.21 -4.43
CA LYS A 34 -13.97 -8.47 -5.18
C LYS A 34 -12.77 -9.30 -4.74
N ASP A 35 -11.77 -8.68 -4.12
CA ASP A 35 -10.54 -9.35 -3.69
C ASP A 35 -10.68 -9.93 -2.27
N PHE A 36 -11.76 -9.60 -1.55
CA PHE A 36 -12.00 -10.17 -0.22
C PHE A 36 -12.47 -11.64 -0.32
N PRO A 37 -12.05 -12.49 0.62
CA PRO A 37 -12.45 -13.91 0.63
C PRO A 37 -13.93 -14.14 0.95
N MET A 38 -14.66 -13.09 1.29
CA MET A 38 -16.09 -13.12 1.62
C MET A 38 -16.79 -11.85 1.10
N PRO A 39 -18.11 -11.89 0.82
CA PRO A 39 -18.85 -10.77 0.23
C PRO A 39 -19.13 -9.67 1.28
N LEU A 40 -18.12 -8.87 1.58
CA LEU A 40 -18.24 -7.76 2.53
C LEU A 40 -18.97 -6.55 1.96
N GLY A 41 -19.03 -6.40 0.64
CA GLY A 41 -19.65 -5.26 -0.02
C GLY A 41 -18.89 -4.82 -1.26
N THR A 42 -19.18 -3.60 -1.71
CA THR A 42 -18.50 -2.94 -2.83
C THR A 42 -17.66 -1.80 -2.28
N PHE A 43 -16.36 -1.79 -2.59
CA PHE A 43 -15.41 -0.79 -2.11
C PHE A 43 -14.63 -0.26 -3.30
N VAL A 44 -15.13 0.82 -3.91
CA VAL A 44 -14.59 1.33 -5.16
C VAL A 44 -13.55 2.41 -4.89
N SER A 45 -12.35 2.22 -5.44
CA SER A 45 -11.28 3.22 -5.31
C SER A 45 -11.66 4.54 -6.00
N ALA A 46 -11.41 5.66 -5.31
CA ALA A 46 -11.72 6.99 -5.81
C ALA A 46 -10.85 7.38 -7.01
N ASN A 47 -11.43 8.16 -7.93
CA ASN A 47 -10.66 8.92 -8.92
C ASN A 47 -9.90 10.04 -8.21
N LEU A 48 -8.57 9.93 -8.15
CA LEU A 48 -7.67 10.89 -7.48
C LEU A 48 -7.15 11.98 -8.44
N THR A 49 -7.60 12.00 -9.71
CA THR A 49 -7.26 13.09 -10.63
C THR A 49 -8.07 14.35 -10.31
N PRO A 50 -7.67 15.53 -10.83
CA PRO A 50 -8.45 16.78 -10.66
C PRO A 50 -9.89 16.74 -11.22
N ALA A 51 -10.28 15.71 -11.97
CA ALA A 51 -11.68 15.50 -12.36
C ALA A 51 -12.49 14.70 -11.31
N GLY A 52 -11.82 14.11 -10.32
CA GLY A 52 -12.45 13.34 -9.25
C GLY A 52 -12.88 14.19 -8.04
N PRO A 53 -13.28 13.54 -6.93
CA PRO A 53 -13.80 14.22 -5.73
C PRO A 53 -12.78 15.13 -5.05
N LEU A 54 -11.47 14.86 -5.19
CA LEU A 54 -10.41 15.65 -4.53
C LEU A 54 -10.32 17.10 -5.02
N LYS A 55 -10.97 17.46 -6.13
CA LYS A 55 -11.04 18.85 -6.62
C LYS A 55 -11.60 19.83 -5.57
N ASP A 56 -12.54 19.36 -4.74
CA ASP A 56 -13.26 20.14 -3.74
C ASP A 56 -12.69 19.95 -2.32
N TRP A 57 -11.62 19.16 -2.16
CA TRP A 57 -10.99 18.89 -0.88
C TRP A 57 -9.77 19.82 -0.68
N SER A 58 -9.58 20.29 0.53
CA SER A 58 -8.33 20.95 0.94
C SER A 58 -7.18 19.94 1.02
N ASP A 59 -5.95 20.43 0.98
CA ASP A 59 -4.76 19.60 1.13
C ASP A 59 -4.73 18.91 2.51
N GLY A 60 -5.23 19.59 3.56
CA GLY A 60 -5.35 19.00 4.90
C GLY A 60 -6.37 17.85 4.97
N GLU A 61 -7.47 17.92 4.22
CA GLU A 61 -8.45 16.82 4.13
C GLU A 61 -7.86 15.62 3.37
N ILE A 62 -7.10 15.86 2.31
CA ILE A 62 -6.38 14.79 1.60
C ILE A 62 -5.29 14.19 2.49
N PHE A 63 -4.55 15.01 3.22
CA PHE A 63 -3.55 14.55 4.19
C PHE A 63 -4.20 13.63 5.23
N ARG A 64 -5.33 14.04 5.81
CA ARG A 64 -6.09 13.25 6.78
C ARG A 64 -6.59 11.93 6.20
N ALA A 65 -7.04 11.93 4.94
CA ALA A 65 -7.49 10.72 4.27
C ALA A 65 -6.34 9.72 4.08
N ILE A 66 -5.14 10.18 3.73
CA ILE A 66 -3.95 9.32 3.61
C ILE A 66 -3.46 8.87 4.98
N ARG A 67 -3.35 9.81 5.95
CA ARG A 67 -2.82 9.56 7.30
C ARG A 67 -3.75 8.71 8.16
N ASN A 68 -5.05 8.97 8.12
CA ASN A 68 -6.01 8.43 9.07
C ASN A 68 -7.15 7.64 8.42
N GLY A 69 -7.21 7.55 7.10
CA GLY A 69 -8.31 6.88 6.41
C GLY A 69 -9.67 7.55 6.66
N ILE A 70 -9.71 8.88 6.84
CA ILE A 70 -10.93 9.64 7.14
C ILE A 70 -11.18 10.67 6.04
N ASP A 71 -12.36 10.64 5.43
CA ASP A 71 -12.76 11.56 4.37
C ASP A 71 -13.04 12.98 4.90
N ARG A 72 -13.37 13.92 3.98
CA ARG A 72 -13.68 15.30 4.33
C ARG A 72 -14.88 15.45 5.28
N ASP A 73 -15.84 14.53 5.20
CA ASP A 73 -17.09 14.55 5.97
C ASP A 73 -16.96 13.80 7.31
N GLY A 74 -15.79 13.22 7.61
CA GLY A 74 -15.50 12.51 8.85
C GLY A 74 -15.82 11.01 8.80
N ASN A 75 -16.14 10.46 7.62
CA ASN A 75 -16.40 9.04 7.47
C ASN A 75 -15.10 8.25 7.33
N VAL A 76 -15.09 7.03 7.85
CA VAL A 76 -13.97 6.09 7.67
C VAL A 76 -14.00 5.54 6.24
N LEU A 77 -12.89 5.67 5.55
CA LEU A 77 -12.60 5.05 4.26
C LEU A 77 -12.04 3.65 4.52
N PHE A 78 -12.86 2.62 4.38
CA PHE A 78 -12.54 1.25 4.83
C PHE A 78 -11.17 0.75 4.35
N ALA A 79 -10.92 0.78 3.04
CA ALA A 79 -9.68 0.31 2.47
C ALA A 79 -8.49 1.20 2.86
N MET A 80 -8.68 2.54 2.87
CA MET A 80 -7.62 3.48 3.23
C MET A 80 -7.25 3.42 4.72
N ALA A 81 -8.23 3.15 5.60
CA ALA A 81 -7.97 2.99 7.03
C ALA A 81 -7.15 1.72 7.33
N GLY A 82 -7.29 0.68 6.49
CA GLY A 82 -6.48 -0.53 6.56
C GLY A 82 -5.12 -0.42 5.86
N ALA A 83 -4.98 0.51 4.91
CA ALA A 83 -3.75 0.71 4.16
C ALA A 83 -2.68 1.38 5.03
N ARG A 84 -1.43 1.04 4.79
CA ARG A 84 -0.31 1.54 5.60
C ARG A 84 0.23 2.90 5.18
N GLY A 85 -0.43 3.59 4.25
CA GLY A 85 -0.13 4.97 3.87
C GLY A 85 -0.05 5.94 5.06
N ARG A 86 -0.68 5.59 6.19
CA ARG A 86 -0.57 6.32 7.45
C ARG A 86 0.87 6.46 7.98
N ASN A 87 1.78 5.57 7.57
CA ASN A 87 3.19 5.57 7.99
C ASN A 87 4.10 6.36 7.06
N LEU A 88 3.58 6.91 5.95
CA LEU A 88 4.34 7.85 5.13
C LEU A 88 4.79 9.07 5.97
N SER A 89 5.97 9.58 5.71
CA SER A 89 6.40 10.84 6.31
C SER A 89 5.48 11.99 5.89
N ASP A 90 5.44 13.05 6.70
CA ASP A 90 4.63 14.23 6.36
C ASP A 90 5.06 14.81 5.02
N ALA A 91 6.37 14.90 4.79
CA ALA A 91 6.92 15.38 3.52
C ALA A 91 6.54 14.49 2.31
N ASP A 92 6.46 13.17 2.50
CA ASP A 92 6.05 12.26 1.44
C ASP A 92 4.54 12.37 1.15
N ILE A 93 3.69 12.54 2.18
CA ILE A 93 2.25 12.82 1.97
C ILE A 93 2.07 14.15 1.23
N GLU A 94 2.76 15.22 1.66
CA GLU A 94 2.72 16.52 0.97
C GLU A 94 3.18 16.40 -0.49
N ALA A 95 4.21 15.61 -0.75
CA ALA A 95 4.69 15.34 -2.10
C ALA A 95 3.63 14.60 -2.94
N VAL A 96 2.96 13.60 -2.36
CA VAL A 96 1.83 12.91 -3.01
C VAL A 96 0.72 13.89 -3.32
N ILE A 97 0.31 14.75 -2.39
CA ILE A 97 -0.73 15.76 -2.60
C ILE A 97 -0.35 16.70 -3.75
N ALA A 98 0.91 17.21 -3.76
CA ALA A 98 1.40 18.06 -4.83
C ALA A 98 1.33 17.36 -6.20
N TYR A 99 1.64 16.07 -6.26
CA TYR A 99 1.48 15.28 -7.47
C TYR A 99 -0.01 15.11 -7.85
N LEU A 100 -0.90 14.76 -6.92
CA LEU A 100 -2.33 14.59 -7.17
C LEU A 100 -2.95 15.86 -7.79
N ARG A 101 -2.55 17.04 -7.31
CA ARG A 101 -2.97 18.33 -7.86
C ARG A 101 -2.42 18.60 -9.27
N SER A 102 -1.26 18.05 -9.62
CA SER A 102 -0.57 18.27 -10.90
C SER A 102 -0.95 17.28 -12.00
N GLN A 103 -1.70 16.23 -11.69
CA GLN A 103 -2.12 15.23 -12.68
C GLN A 103 -3.04 15.84 -13.74
N PRO A 104 -3.08 15.28 -14.96
CA PRO A 104 -4.13 15.61 -15.91
C PRO A 104 -5.50 15.22 -15.35
N ALA A 105 -6.51 16.06 -15.58
CA ALA A 105 -7.88 15.76 -15.24
C ALA A 105 -8.42 14.66 -16.17
N VAL A 106 -8.77 13.52 -15.63
CA VAL A 106 -9.34 12.39 -16.37
C VAL A 106 -10.70 12.05 -15.80
N VAL A 107 -11.73 12.19 -16.61
CA VAL A 107 -13.08 11.81 -16.19
C VAL A 107 -13.18 10.29 -16.12
N ASN A 108 -13.53 9.80 -14.95
CA ASN A 108 -13.90 8.40 -14.72
C ASN A 108 -14.98 8.41 -13.63
N ASP A 109 -16.20 8.07 -14.02
CA ASP A 109 -17.34 8.06 -13.10
C ASP A 109 -17.21 6.87 -12.16
N THR A 110 -16.92 7.16 -10.90
CA THR A 110 -16.94 6.17 -9.83
C THR A 110 -18.29 6.26 -9.08
N PRO A 111 -18.86 5.12 -8.65
CA PRO A 111 -20.13 5.15 -7.91
C PRO A 111 -19.97 5.89 -6.58
N LEU A 112 -21.04 6.49 -6.09
CA LEU A 112 -21.15 7.11 -4.77
C LEU A 112 -22.31 6.50 -3.99
N PRO A 113 -22.13 6.19 -2.69
CA PRO A 113 -20.87 6.25 -1.95
C PRO A 113 -19.87 5.21 -2.46
N LEU A 114 -18.56 5.46 -2.27
CA LEU A 114 -17.49 4.57 -2.70
C LEU A 114 -17.51 3.25 -1.91
N ASP A 115 -17.79 3.34 -0.60
CA ASP A 115 -17.89 2.20 0.32
C ASP A 115 -19.35 1.85 0.54
N GLN A 116 -19.75 0.64 0.13
CA GLN A 116 -21.09 0.10 0.26
C GLN A 116 -21.02 -1.24 1.00
N TYR A 117 -21.23 -1.19 2.32
CA TYR A 117 -21.18 -2.37 3.18
C TYR A 117 -22.34 -3.32 2.90
N GLY A 118 -22.01 -4.58 2.62
CA GLY A 118 -23.00 -5.66 2.53
C GLY A 118 -23.51 -6.11 3.90
N PRO A 119 -24.63 -6.85 3.94
CA PRO A 119 -25.22 -7.33 5.21
C PRO A 119 -24.22 -8.13 6.07
N LEU A 120 -23.37 -8.93 5.46
CA LEU A 120 -22.36 -9.70 6.19
C LEU A 120 -21.33 -8.80 6.86
N ALA A 121 -20.85 -7.76 6.16
CA ALA A 121 -19.90 -6.80 6.75
C ALA A 121 -20.51 -6.08 7.97
N LEU A 122 -21.77 -5.65 7.87
CA LEU A 122 -22.47 -5.01 8.98
C LEU A 122 -22.61 -5.93 10.21
N ILE A 123 -22.89 -7.22 9.99
CA ILE A 123 -22.93 -8.23 11.05
C ILE A 123 -21.54 -8.39 11.69
N LEU A 124 -20.50 -8.54 10.88
CA LEU A 124 -19.13 -8.75 11.37
C LEU A 124 -18.59 -7.52 12.12
N VAL A 125 -18.88 -6.31 11.64
CA VAL A 125 -18.54 -5.06 12.35
C VAL A 125 -19.29 -5.01 13.67
N GLY A 126 -20.61 -5.25 13.68
CA GLY A 126 -21.42 -5.25 14.89
C GLY A 126 -21.03 -6.32 15.91
N ALA A 127 -20.43 -7.41 15.47
CA ALA A 127 -19.89 -8.49 16.30
C ALA A 127 -18.44 -8.24 16.75
N GLY A 128 -17.80 -7.12 16.35
CA GLY A 128 -16.39 -6.85 16.64
C GLY A 128 -15.40 -7.80 15.96
N MET A 129 -15.82 -8.47 14.88
CA MET A 129 -14.99 -9.43 14.15
C MET A 129 -14.14 -8.77 13.05
N ILE A 130 -14.50 -7.57 12.60
CA ILE A 130 -13.64 -6.73 11.77
C ILE A 130 -12.90 -5.79 12.72
N PRO A 131 -11.55 -5.78 12.69
CA PRO A 131 -10.77 -4.89 13.53
C PRO A 131 -11.18 -3.42 13.34
N GLU A 132 -11.27 -2.70 14.44
CA GLU A 132 -11.47 -1.25 14.36
C GLU A 132 -10.25 -0.60 13.69
N PRO A 133 -10.44 0.46 12.88
CA PRO A 133 -9.35 1.26 12.36
C PRO A 133 -8.48 1.79 13.51
N GLU A 134 -7.18 1.90 13.26
CA GLU A 134 -6.31 2.52 14.25
C GLU A 134 -6.77 3.96 14.53
N PRO A 135 -6.71 4.44 15.78
CA PRO A 135 -7.12 5.80 16.13
C PRO A 135 -6.44 6.85 15.24
N PRO A 136 -7.13 7.93 14.89
CA PRO A 136 -6.52 9.05 14.19
C PRO A 136 -5.30 9.58 14.96
N THR A 137 -4.28 9.98 14.21
CA THR A 137 -3.06 10.55 14.77
C THR A 137 -2.71 11.86 14.07
N ASP A 138 -2.15 12.79 14.83
CA ASP A 138 -1.52 14.03 14.36
C ASP A 138 0.02 14.00 14.56
N ALA A 139 0.55 12.84 14.95
CA ALA A 139 1.97 12.65 15.17
C ALA A 139 2.74 12.88 13.86
N ALA A 140 3.72 13.79 13.90
CA ALA A 140 4.61 14.05 12.76
C ALA A 140 5.54 12.85 12.53
N ILE A 141 5.65 12.44 11.26
CA ILE A 141 6.54 11.37 10.84
C ILE A 141 7.63 11.94 9.93
N ALA A 142 8.89 11.77 10.35
CA ALA A 142 10.05 12.15 9.57
C ALA A 142 10.55 10.96 8.74
N MET A 143 10.93 11.20 7.49
CA MET A 143 11.63 10.23 6.67
C MET A 143 13.11 10.15 7.10
N PRO A 144 13.68 8.95 7.28
CA PRO A 144 15.11 8.81 7.48
C PRO A 144 15.89 9.21 6.21
N ALA A 145 17.18 9.37 6.33
CA ALA A 145 18.04 9.69 5.17
C ALA A 145 17.90 8.60 4.10
N LYS A 146 17.62 9.03 2.85
CA LYS A 146 17.54 8.13 1.71
C LYS A 146 18.88 7.47 1.45
N GLY A 147 18.86 6.16 1.15
CA GLY A 147 20.01 5.35 0.80
C GLY A 147 19.77 3.88 1.04
N ALA A 148 20.68 3.02 0.61
CA ALA A 148 20.60 1.55 0.74
C ALA A 148 20.87 1.11 2.20
N THR A 149 20.14 1.63 3.16
CA THR A 149 20.30 1.35 4.60
C THR A 149 19.10 0.59 5.16
N ALA A 150 19.32 -0.23 6.19
CA ALA A 150 18.23 -0.95 6.85
C ALA A 150 17.21 0.02 7.49
N GLU A 151 17.63 1.20 7.96
CA GLU A 151 16.75 2.22 8.53
C GLU A 151 15.79 2.77 7.48
N PHE A 152 16.30 3.11 6.29
CA PHE A 152 15.46 3.55 5.18
C PHE A 152 14.57 2.40 4.68
N GLY A 153 15.07 1.15 4.65
CA GLY A 153 14.28 -0.04 4.35
C GLY A 153 13.15 -0.28 5.34
N ALA A 154 13.37 -0.07 6.64
CA ALA A 154 12.32 -0.13 7.65
C ALA A 154 11.22 0.90 7.38
N TYR A 155 11.59 2.13 7.01
CA TYR A 155 10.64 3.16 6.60
C TYR A 155 9.84 2.74 5.37
N ILE A 156 10.48 2.24 4.32
CA ILE A 156 9.79 1.74 3.11
C ILE A 156 8.76 0.65 3.49
N LEU A 157 9.16 -0.35 4.26
CA LEU A 157 8.26 -1.43 4.65
C LEU A 157 7.15 -0.98 5.62
N SER A 158 7.33 0.14 6.32
CA SER A 158 6.30 0.66 7.20
C SER A 158 5.04 1.10 6.47
N TYR A 159 5.17 1.64 5.25
CA TYR A 159 4.05 2.11 4.44
C TYR A 159 3.71 1.19 3.26
N GLN A 160 4.62 0.36 2.79
CA GLN A 160 4.30 -0.70 1.83
C GLN A 160 3.52 -1.82 2.55
N ASP A 161 2.51 -2.36 1.90
CA ASP A 161 1.57 -3.30 2.51
C ASP A 161 2.11 -4.74 2.68
N CYS A 162 3.45 -4.92 2.70
CA CYS A 162 4.10 -6.23 2.82
C CYS A 162 3.60 -7.03 4.02
N VAL A 163 3.44 -6.39 5.17
CA VAL A 163 3.00 -7.05 6.41
C VAL A 163 1.56 -7.56 6.35
N LEU A 164 0.70 -7.02 5.47
CA LEU A 164 -0.68 -7.47 5.33
C LEU A 164 -0.76 -8.91 4.81
N CYS A 165 0.18 -9.28 3.95
CA CYS A 165 0.24 -10.62 3.36
C CYS A 165 1.28 -11.51 4.06
N HIS A 166 2.44 -10.95 4.42
CA HIS A 166 3.58 -11.70 4.95
C HIS A 166 3.66 -11.77 6.48
N GLY A 167 2.61 -11.29 7.18
CA GLY A 167 2.55 -11.26 8.65
C GLY A 167 3.28 -10.06 9.27
N ALA A 168 2.92 -9.70 10.49
CA ALA A 168 3.40 -8.49 11.16
C ALA A 168 4.93 -8.46 11.36
N ASP A 169 5.54 -9.63 11.52
CA ASP A 169 6.98 -9.84 11.67
C ASP A 169 7.65 -10.39 10.40
N LEU A 170 6.89 -10.46 9.28
CA LEU A 170 7.31 -10.94 7.96
C LEU A 170 7.70 -12.44 7.92
N THR A 171 7.29 -13.21 8.91
CA THR A 171 7.57 -14.66 9.00
C THR A 171 6.53 -15.54 8.30
N GLY A 172 5.54 -14.92 7.66
CA GLY A 172 4.44 -15.54 6.92
C GLY A 172 3.08 -15.06 7.42
N GLY A 173 2.12 -15.01 6.52
CA GLY A 173 0.75 -14.63 6.84
C GLY A 173 -0.01 -15.75 7.57
N GLU A 174 -1.10 -15.39 8.23
CA GLU A 174 -1.93 -16.30 9.02
C GLU A 174 -3.17 -16.78 8.23
N PRO A 175 -3.55 -18.06 8.35
CA PRO A 175 -4.80 -18.53 7.76
C PRO A 175 -6.01 -17.77 8.30
N GLY A 176 -6.88 -17.31 7.39
CA GLY A 176 -8.10 -16.57 7.74
C GLY A 176 -7.94 -15.05 7.79
N GLN A 177 -6.75 -14.51 7.54
CA GLN A 177 -6.58 -13.06 7.33
C GLN A 177 -7.35 -12.59 6.09
N LEU A 178 -7.71 -11.30 6.03
CA LEU A 178 -8.45 -10.73 4.88
C LEU A 178 -7.57 -10.61 3.62
N ALA A 179 -6.29 -10.32 3.78
CA ALA A 179 -5.34 -10.27 2.67
C ALA A 179 -4.88 -11.69 2.26
N PRO A 180 -4.36 -11.88 1.04
CA PRO A 180 -3.74 -13.13 0.63
C PRO A 180 -2.65 -13.58 1.61
N VAL A 181 -2.57 -14.89 1.89
CA VAL A 181 -1.53 -15.43 2.78
C VAL A 181 -0.21 -15.53 2.02
N GLY A 182 0.74 -14.66 2.37
CA GLY A 182 2.09 -14.66 1.81
C GLY A 182 3.04 -15.57 2.59
N PRO A 183 4.10 -16.10 1.94
CA PRO A 183 5.13 -16.90 2.61
C PRO A 183 6.01 -16.06 3.53
N SER A 184 6.80 -16.72 4.38
CA SER A 184 7.88 -16.07 5.12
C SER A 184 8.87 -15.39 4.17
N LEU A 185 9.24 -14.15 4.45
CA LEU A 185 10.29 -13.43 3.73
C LEU A 185 11.72 -13.85 4.14
N ALA A 186 11.86 -14.82 5.06
CA ALA A 186 13.16 -15.42 5.36
C ALA A 186 13.86 -16.00 4.11
N VAL A 187 13.10 -16.39 3.09
CA VAL A 187 13.62 -16.86 1.80
C VAL A 187 14.59 -15.86 1.15
N VAL A 188 14.34 -14.54 1.32
CA VAL A 188 15.17 -13.47 0.76
C VAL A 188 16.61 -13.51 1.28
N ARG A 189 16.83 -14.07 2.47
CA ARG A 189 18.19 -14.23 3.03
C ARG A 189 19.08 -15.20 2.25
N GLY A 190 18.48 -16.09 1.47
CA GLY A 190 19.21 -17.00 0.56
C GLY A 190 19.51 -16.38 -0.80
N TRP A 191 19.04 -15.16 -1.06
CA TRP A 191 19.20 -14.46 -2.33
C TRP A 191 20.30 -13.40 -2.25
N THR A 192 20.91 -13.08 -3.38
CA THR A 192 21.71 -11.85 -3.49
C THR A 192 20.78 -10.63 -3.62
N MET A 193 21.29 -9.44 -3.34
CA MET A 193 20.56 -8.19 -3.57
C MET A 193 20.09 -8.06 -5.03
N GLU A 194 20.95 -8.45 -5.98
CA GLU A 194 20.61 -8.42 -7.41
C GLU A 194 19.44 -9.38 -7.73
N GLN A 195 19.45 -10.58 -7.16
CA GLN A 195 18.35 -11.55 -7.32
C GLN A 195 17.04 -11.01 -6.73
N PHE A 196 17.08 -10.37 -5.56
CA PHE A 196 15.94 -9.74 -4.95
C PHE A 196 15.34 -8.62 -5.83
N ILE A 197 16.19 -7.70 -6.28
CA ILE A 197 15.78 -6.60 -7.17
C ILE A 197 15.21 -7.15 -8.47
N THR A 198 15.89 -8.12 -9.09
CA THR A 198 15.44 -8.75 -10.33
C THR A 198 14.07 -9.42 -10.15
N THR A 199 13.85 -10.13 -9.04
CA THR A 199 12.56 -10.74 -8.72
C THR A 199 11.43 -9.71 -8.69
N LEU A 200 11.65 -8.59 -8.02
CA LEU A 200 10.64 -7.52 -7.94
C LEU A 200 10.46 -6.74 -9.26
N ARG A 201 11.48 -6.71 -10.12
CA ARG A 201 11.39 -6.08 -11.45
C ARG A 201 10.71 -6.97 -12.50
N THR A 202 10.89 -8.27 -12.42
CA THR A 202 10.47 -9.23 -13.46
C THR A 202 9.31 -10.12 -13.03
N GLY A 203 9.05 -10.22 -11.72
CA GLY A 203 8.07 -11.15 -11.16
C GLY A 203 8.51 -12.62 -11.22
N VAL A 204 9.81 -12.89 -11.40
CA VAL A 204 10.35 -14.27 -11.44
C VAL A 204 11.41 -14.40 -10.37
N ASP A 205 11.25 -15.35 -9.45
CA ASP A 205 12.20 -15.60 -8.38
C ASP A 205 13.45 -16.38 -8.85
N PRO A 206 14.52 -16.49 -8.05
CA PRO A 206 15.74 -17.20 -8.43
C PRO A 206 15.56 -18.69 -8.75
N SER A 207 14.45 -19.31 -8.35
CA SER A 207 14.11 -20.70 -8.70
C SER A 207 13.40 -20.83 -10.05
N GLY A 208 13.03 -19.70 -10.69
CA GLY A 208 12.24 -19.64 -11.92
C GLY A 208 10.73 -19.63 -11.69
N HIS A 209 10.26 -19.50 -10.43
CA HIS A 209 8.84 -19.40 -10.14
C HIS A 209 8.31 -18.01 -10.49
N ALA A 210 7.23 -17.95 -11.31
CA ALA A 210 6.58 -16.71 -11.67
C ALA A 210 5.58 -16.28 -10.59
N LEU A 211 5.76 -15.08 -10.05
CA LEU A 211 4.88 -14.48 -9.06
C LEU A 211 3.56 -14.03 -9.71
N ASN A 212 2.44 -14.35 -9.07
CA ASN A 212 1.14 -13.85 -9.49
C ASN A 212 0.96 -12.39 -9.03
N ASN A 213 0.90 -11.45 -9.98
CA ASN A 213 0.77 -10.02 -9.65
C ASN A 213 -0.52 -9.63 -8.91
N GLN A 214 -1.59 -10.43 -9.00
CA GLN A 214 -2.83 -10.19 -8.23
C GLN A 214 -2.68 -10.56 -6.74
N LEU A 215 -1.81 -11.54 -6.43
CA LEU A 215 -1.56 -11.97 -5.05
C LEU A 215 -0.37 -11.23 -4.43
N MET A 216 0.68 -11.01 -5.21
CA MET A 216 1.89 -10.28 -4.83
C MET A 216 2.09 -9.16 -5.86
N PRO A 217 1.77 -7.89 -5.55
CA PRO A 217 1.77 -6.79 -6.53
C PRO A 217 3.20 -6.33 -6.89
N TRP A 218 4.00 -7.28 -7.39
CA TRP A 218 5.42 -7.08 -7.69
C TRP A 218 5.64 -5.97 -8.73
N GLN A 219 4.69 -5.74 -9.65
CA GLN A 219 4.81 -4.67 -10.64
C GLN A 219 4.83 -3.28 -10.01
N ASN A 220 4.04 -3.05 -8.95
CA ASN A 220 4.06 -1.77 -8.23
C ASN A 220 5.30 -1.65 -7.37
N ILE A 221 5.60 -2.69 -6.58
CA ILE A 221 6.77 -2.73 -5.72
C ILE A 221 8.05 -2.57 -6.56
N GLY A 222 8.11 -3.23 -7.70
CA GLY A 222 9.22 -3.13 -8.63
C GLY A 222 9.42 -1.73 -9.28
N ARG A 223 8.49 -0.77 -9.08
CA ARG A 223 8.67 0.63 -9.48
C ARG A 223 9.44 1.47 -8.46
N MET A 224 9.70 0.93 -7.29
CA MET A 224 10.63 1.55 -6.34
C MET A 224 12.00 1.72 -7.00
N ASP A 225 12.75 2.76 -6.63
CA ASP A 225 14.10 2.95 -7.19
C ASP A 225 15.10 1.95 -6.59
N ASP A 226 16.31 1.91 -7.14
CA ASP A 226 17.31 0.92 -6.74
C ASP A 226 17.76 1.12 -5.29
N ASP A 227 17.81 2.36 -4.79
CA ASP A 227 18.13 2.63 -3.38
C ASP A 227 17.03 2.11 -2.46
N GLU A 228 15.76 2.28 -2.83
CA GLU A 228 14.61 1.78 -2.07
C GLU A 228 14.57 0.25 -2.03
N LEU A 229 14.80 -0.40 -3.16
CA LEU A 229 14.86 -1.86 -3.22
C LEU A 229 16.07 -2.42 -2.46
N ALA A 230 17.24 -1.78 -2.58
CA ALA A 230 18.45 -2.17 -1.84
C ALA A 230 18.27 -1.96 -0.32
N ALA A 231 17.63 -0.86 0.10
CA ALA A 231 17.29 -0.61 1.49
C ALA A 231 16.32 -1.65 2.05
N THR A 232 15.29 -1.99 1.27
CA THR A 232 14.33 -3.06 1.60
C THR A 232 15.04 -4.40 1.81
N TYR A 233 15.94 -4.76 0.90
CA TYR A 233 16.76 -5.98 1.04
C TYR A 233 17.65 -5.93 2.28
N ALA A 234 18.33 -4.81 2.55
CA ALA A 234 19.17 -4.65 3.72
C ALA A 234 18.39 -4.81 5.03
N TYR A 235 17.17 -4.26 5.10
CA TYR A 235 16.29 -4.42 6.24
C TYR A 235 15.86 -5.88 6.42
N LEU A 236 15.33 -6.53 5.38
CA LEU A 236 14.84 -7.91 5.44
C LEU A 236 15.94 -8.90 5.86
N THR A 237 17.13 -8.75 5.32
CA THR A 237 18.25 -9.65 5.63
C THR A 237 18.81 -9.45 7.03
N GLY A 238 18.65 -8.27 7.62
CA GLY A 238 19.06 -7.92 8.99
C GLY A 238 17.98 -8.12 10.05
N LEU A 239 16.72 -8.38 9.67
CA LEU A 239 15.60 -8.45 10.62
C LEU A 239 15.70 -9.69 11.53
N PRO A 240 15.72 -9.53 12.89
CA PRO A 240 15.92 -10.66 13.82
C PRO A 240 14.88 -11.77 13.68
N SER A 241 13.61 -11.46 13.45
CA SER A 241 12.53 -12.43 13.23
C SER A 241 12.80 -13.35 12.03
N LEU A 242 13.38 -12.82 10.95
CA LEU A 242 13.74 -13.57 9.75
C LEU A 242 15.09 -14.26 9.92
N VAL A 243 16.01 -13.70 10.70
CA VAL A 243 17.31 -14.32 11.01
C VAL A 243 17.13 -15.60 11.83
N ALA A 244 16.14 -15.67 12.70
CA ALA A 244 15.83 -16.85 13.50
C ALA A 244 15.22 -18.01 12.68
N GLN A 245 14.70 -17.73 11.47
CA GLN A 245 14.18 -18.75 10.55
C GLN A 245 15.25 -19.24 9.61
N GLN A 246 15.42 -20.55 9.50
CA GLN A 246 16.28 -21.12 8.44
C GLN A 246 15.53 -21.05 7.10
N PRO A 247 16.15 -20.59 6.01
CA PRO A 247 15.56 -20.70 4.69
C PRO A 247 15.32 -22.18 4.37
N LYS A 248 14.10 -22.50 3.95
CA LYS A 248 13.73 -23.85 3.49
C LYS A 248 14.20 -24.08 2.07
#